data_ceb50040eda5aa4af5a3bc023be327f9
#
_entry.id   ceb50040eda5aa4af5a3bc023be327f9
#
_cell.length_a   1.000
_cell.length_b   1.000
_cell.length_c   1.000
_cell.angle_alpha   90.00
_cell.angle_beta   90.00
_cell.angle_gamma   90.00
#
_symmetry.space_group_name_H-M   'P 1'
#
loop_
_entity.id
_entity.type
_entity.pdbx_description
1 polymer ?
#
loop_
_entity_poly.entity_id
_entity_poly.type
_entity_poly.pdbx_seq_one_letter_code
_entity_poly.pdbx_strand_id
1 'polypeptide(L)'
;MKSPLVSLLILLAAFYLTITAILFFTQSYFIFFPREISGNQHSFLKQFKSNEITLDHDGISLHGWFIQNETNPENPLIIYYGGNAEEVSMNLYDLDKFGDHSLLFMNYRGYGKSEG
;
A
#
# COMPACT_ATOMS: atom_id res chain seq x y z
N MET A 1 17.57 15.90 -49.67
CA MET A 1 16.24 16.08 -49.04
C MET A 1 15.71 14.74 -48.60
N LYS A 2 15.34 14.58 -47.33
CA LYS A 2 14.68 13.34 -46.86
C LYS A 2 13.28 13.30 -47.44
N SER A 3 12.79 12.11 -47.83
CA SER A 3 11.42 11.98 -48.32
C SER A 3 10.42 12.37 -47.21
N PRO A 4 9.28 12.97 -47.54
CA PRO A 4 8.28 13.35 -46.54
C PRO A 4 7.80 12.13 -45.72
N LEU A 5 7.77 10.96 -46.33
CA LEU A 5 7.46 9.70 -45.63
C LEU A 5 8.49 9.35 -44.54
N VAL A 6 9.79 9.51 -44.83
CA VAL A 6 10.84 9.24 -43.84
C VAL A 6 10.75 10.23 -42.67
N SER A 7 10.48 11.50 -42.95
CA SER A 7 10.29 12.52 -41.92
C SER A 7 9.08 12.22 -41.02
N LEU A 8 7.98 11.76 -41.59
CA LEU A 8 6.80 11.34 -40.85
C LEU A 8 7.08 10.12 -39.95
N LEU A 9 7.78 9.12 -40.48
CA LEU A 9 8.14 7.94 -39.69
C LEU A 9 9.06 8.27 -38.51
N ILE A 10 10.02 9.17 -38.71
CA ILE A 10 10.90 9.67 -37.63
C ILE A 10 10.08 10.39 -36.56
N LEU A 11 9.14 11.22 -36.96
CA LEU A 11 8.26 11.95 -36.03
C LEU A 11 7.40 11.00 -35.21
N LEU A 12 6.78 10.00 -35.86
CA LEU A 12 5.98 8.99 -35.16
C LEU A 12 6.82 8.15 -34.18
N ALA A 13 8.02 7.74 -34.60
CA ALA A 13 8.94 7.03 -33.74
C ALA A 13 9.36 7.87 -32.51
N ALA A 14 9.70 9.14 -32.73
CA ALA A 14 10.06 10.07 -31.65
C ALA A 14 8.89 10.27 -30.68
N PHE A 15 7.67 10.45 -31.20
CA PHE A 15 6.45 10.58 -30.40
C PHE A 15 6.20 9.33 -29.54
N TYR A 16 6.28 8.14 -30.15
CA TYR A 16 6.12 6.87 -29.45
C TYR A 16 7.15 6.71 -28.32
N LEU A 17 8.43 6.95 -28.61
CA LEU A 17 9.49 6.86 -27.62
C LEU A 17 9.29 7.86 -26.46
N THR A 18 8.85 9.07 -26.77
CA THR A 18 8.57 10.10 -25.76
C THR A 18 7.45 9.66 -24.83
N ILE A 19 6.30 9.18 -25.38
CA ILE A 19 5.19 8.67 -24.55
C ILE A 19 5.64 7.48 -23.71
N THR A 20 6.35 6.53 -24.32
CA THR A 20 6.86 5.35 -23.58
C THR A 20 7.77 5.76 -22.42
N ALA A 21 8.66 6.72 -22.63
CA ALA A 21 9.52 7.23 -21.59
C ALA A 21 8.71 7.92 -20.47
N ILE A 22 7.74 8.77 -20.82
CA ILE A 22 6.86 9.41 -19.83
C ILE A 22 6.12 8.36 -19.00
N LEU A 23 5.49 7.38 -19.64
CA LEU A 23 4.77 6.31 -18.94
C LEU A 23 5.69 5.49 -18.06
N PHE A 24 6.90 5.16 -18.51
CA PHE A 24 7.87 4.43 -17.72
C PHE A 24 8.25 5.16 -16.42
N PHE A 25 8.51 6.47 -16.49
CA PHE A 25 8.88 7.24 -15.29
C PHE A 25 7.69 7.62 -14.40
N THR A 26 6.46 7.61 -14.93
CA THR A 26 5.27 7.97 -14.18
C THR A 26 4.40 6.78 -13.77
N GLN A 27 4.73 5.56 -14.19
CA GLN A 27 3.92 4.35 -13.96
C GLN A 27 3.57 4.12 -12.49
N SER A 28 4.48 4.40 -11.57
CA SER A 28 4.24 4.22 -10.14
C SER A 28 3.08 5.10 -9.63
N TYR A 29 2.92 6.30 -10.16
CA TYR A 29 1.79 7.18 -9.79
C TYR A 29 0.44 6.66 -10.28
N PHE A 30 0.43 5.84 -11.34
CA PHE A 30 -0.79 5.24 -11.88
C PHE A 30 -1.10 3.87 -11.28
N ILE A 31 -0.11 3.21 -10.67
CA ILE A 31 -0.25 1.87 -10.11
C ILE A 31 -0.46 1.92 -8.59
N PHE A 32 0.29 2.76 -7.89
CA PHE A 32 0.26 2.84 -6.43
C PHE A 32 -0.49 4.10 -5.99
N PHE A 33 -1.41 3.92 -5.06
CA PHE A 33 -2.20 5.00 -4.47
C PHE A 33 -2.02 4.98 -2.95
N PRO A 34 -0.83 5.38 -2.43
CA PRO A 34 -0.59 5.39 -0.99
C PRO A 34 -1.63 6.25 -0.29
N ARG A 35 -2.16 5.74 0.82
CA ARG A 35 -3.15 6.42 1.64
C ARG A 35 -2.62 6.57 3.06
N GLU A 36 -2.77 7.77 3.59
CA GLU A 36 -2.54 8.06 4.98
C GLU A 36 -3.76 7.69 5.83
N ILE A 37 -3.54 7.52 7.14
CA ILE A 37 -4.63 7.34 8.09
C ILE A 37 -5.49 8.60 8.11
N SER A 38 -6.79 8.45 7.87
CA SER A 38 -7.73 9.57 7.88
C SER A 38 -7.84 10.19 9.27
N GLY A 39 -7.94 11.52 9.34
CA GLY A 39 -8.12 12.24 10.60
C GLY A 39 -9.33 11.78 11.43
N ASN A 40 -10.40 11.35 10.77
CA ASN A 40 -11.60 10.83 11.42
C ASN A 40 -11.37 9.48 12.12
N GLN A 41 -10.34 8.73 11.74
CA GLN A 41 -10.00 7.43 12.33
C GLN A 41 -9.15 7.55 13.60
N HIS A 42 -8.49 8.68 13.82
CA HIS A 42 -7.56 8.85 14.94
C HIS A 42 -8.20 8.60 16.31
N SER A 43 -9.46 9.00 16.52
CA SER A 43 -10.18 8.74 17.78
C SER A 43 -10.47 7.26 17.98
N PHE A 44 -10.88 6.57 16.93
CA PHE A 44 -11.14 5.13 16.95
C PHE A 44 -9.84 4.34 17.18
N LEU A 45 -8.77 4.69 16.49
CA LEU A 45 -7.49 3.99 16.57
C LEU A 45 -6.80 4.11 17.94
N LYS A 46 -7.20 5.08 18.77
CA LYS A 46 -6.67 5.20 20.14
C LYS A 46 -6.88 3.93 20.97
N GLN A 47 -7.98 3.21 20.77
CA GLN A 47 -8.28 1.96 21.48
C GLN A 47 -7.32 0.82 21.09
N PHE A 48 -6.72 0.89 19.90
CA PHE A 48 -5.76 -0.09 19.39
C PHE A 48 -4.30 0.36 19.53
N LYS A 49 -4.04 1.39 20.33
CA LYS A 49 -2.69 1.93 20.50
C LYS A 49 -1.69 0.89 21.03
N SER A 50 -2.12 0.02 21.92
CA SER A 50 -1.31 -1.09 22.46
C SER A 50 -1.05 -2.21 21.46
N ASN A 51 -1.83 -2.25 20.40
CA ASN A 51 -1.72 -3.24 19.33
C ASN A 51 -0.88 -2.75 18.14
N GLU A 52 -0.53 -1.46 18.11
CA GLU A 52 0.35 -0.94 17.06
C GLU A 52 1.71 -1.62 17.13
N ILE A 53 2.20 -2.03 15.99
CA ILE A 53 3.54 -2.57 15.83
C ILE A 53 4.29 -1.85 14.73
N THR A 54 5.60 -1.89 14.85
CA THR A 54 6.52 -1.38 13.85
C THR A 54 7.57 -2.43 13.58
N LEU A 55 7.80 -2.74 12.31
CA LEU A 55 8.84 -3.65 11.86
C LEU A 55 9.84 -2.87 11.04
N ASP A 56 11.12 -2.96 11.42
CA ASP A 56 12.20 -2.43 10.59
C ASP A 56 12.65 -3.48 9.58
N HIS A 57 12.74 -3.08 8.33
CA HIS A 57 13.26 -3.91 7.25
C HIS A 57 14.16 -3.05 6.36
N ASP A 58 15.44 -3.34 6.36
CA ASP A 58 16.47 -2.60 5.61
C ASP A 58 16.47 -1.08 5.89
N GLY A 59 16.25 -0.69 7.14
CA GLY A 59 16.20 0.70 7.56
C GLY A 59 14.92 1.43 7.18
N ILE A 60 13.88 0.70 6.79
CA ILE A 60 12.55 1.23 6.49
C ILE A 60 11.58 0.69 7.53
N SER A 61 10.92 1.61 8.21
CA SER A 61 9.94 1.31 9.24
C SER A 61 8.57 1.00 8.61
N LEU A 62 8.09 -0.23 8.77
CA LEU A 62 6.76 -0.65 8.36
C LEU A 62 5.85 -0.68 9.57
N HIS A 63 4.66 -0.13 9.41
CA HIS A 63 3.68 0.02 10.48
C HIS A 63 2.47 -0.89 10.27
N GLY A 64 1.94 -1.40 11.38
CA GLY A 64 0.76 -2.25 11.36
C GLY A 64 0.13 -2.42 12.73
N TRP A 65 -0.79 -3.37 12.84
CA TRP A 65 -1.46 -3.75 14.08
C TRP A 65 -1.43 -5.26 14.26
N PHE A 66 -1.11 -5.69 15.47
CA PHE A 66 -1.19 -7.08 15.88
C PHE A 66 -2.31 -7.26 16.91
N ILE A 67 -3.34 -7.98 16.53
CA ILE A 67 -4.49 -8.31 17.39
C ILE A 67 -4.37 -9.78 17.77
N GLN A 68 -3.94 -10.05 19.00
CA GLN A 68 -3.82 -11.41 19.49
C GLN A 68 -5.18 -11.93 19.96
N ASN A 69 -5.51 -13.16 19.59
CA ASN A 69 -6.64 -13.87 20.20
C ASN A 69 -6.19 -14.44 21.56
N GLU A 70 -6.64 -13.82 22.64
CA GLU A 70 -6.31 -14.24 24.00
C GLU A 70 -7.05 -15.52 24.44
N THR A 71 -8.21 -15.79 23.82
CA THR A 71 -9.05 -16.95 24.16
C THR A 71 -8.48 -18.24 23.58
N ASN A 72 -7.90 -18.17 22.39
CA ASN A 72 -7.31 -19.32 21.72
C ASN A 72 -6.03 -18.91 20.96
N PRO A 73 -4.90 -18.79 21.70
CA PRO A 73 -3.63 -18.34 21.11
C PRO A 73 -3.03 -19.36 20.13
N GLU A 74 -3.49 -20.62 20.14
CA GLU A 74 -3.06 -21.67 19.21
C GLU A 74 -3.73 -21.58 17.83
N ASN A 75 -4.77 -20.74 17.68
CA ASN A 75 -5.40 -20.53 16.38
C ASN A 75 -4.39 -19.90 15.40
N PRO A 76 -4.49 -20.28 14.12
CA PRO A 76 -3.62 -19.72 13.08
C PRO A 76 -3.63 -18.21 13.06
N LEU A 77 -2.48 -17.62 12.78
CA LEU A 77 -2.34 -16.19 12.53
C LEU A 77 -2.77 -15.87 11.09
N ILE A 78 -3.67 -14.91 10.93
CA ILE A 78 -3.96 -14.31 9.63
C ILE A 78 -3.08 -13.09 9.45
N ILE A 79 -2.25 -13.08 8.41
CA ILE A 79 -1.48 -11.91 8.01
C ILE A 79 -2.22 -11.27 6.84
N TYR A 80 -2.64 -10.02 7.03
CA TYR A 80 -3.39 -9.27 6.04
C TYR A 80 -2.59 -8.07 5.53
N TYR A 81 -2.44 -8.01 4.22
CA TYR A 81 -1.92 -6.86 3.50
C TYR A 81 -3.06 -6.22 2.72
N GLY A 82 -3.17 -4.91 2.81
CA GLY A 82 -4.21 -4.17 2.12
C GLY A 82 -4.15 -4.30 0.60
N GLY A 83 -5.26 -3.98 -0.06
CA GLY A 83 -5.30 -3.80 -1.49
C GLY A 83 -4.60 -2.51 -1.94
N ASN A 84 -4.53 -2.29 -3.25
CA ASN A 84 -4.08 -1.02 -3.78
C ASN A 84 -5.05 0.10 -3.34
N ALA A 85 -4.50 1.21 -2.88
CA ALA A 85 -5.25 2.32 -2.27
C ALA A 85 -5.96 1.98 -0.94
N GLU A 86 -5.59 0.92 -0.26
CA GLU A 86 -6.12 0.53 1.04
C GLU A 86 -5.08 0.75 2.15
N GLU A 87 -5.45 1.51 3.16
CA GLU A 87 -4.75 1.62 4.42
C GLU A 87 -5.41 0.65 5.40
N VAL A 88 -4.62 -0.26 5.99
CA VAL A 88 -5.16 -1.46 6.66
C VAL A 88 -5.92 -1.20 7.96
N SER A 89 -5.80 -0.01 8.58
CA SER A 89 -6.51 0.28 9.83
C SER A 89 -8.03 0.29 9.68
N MET A 90 -8.54 0.40 8.44
CA MET A 90 -9.98 0.27 8.18
C MET A 90 -10.53 -1.10 8.59
N ASN A 91 -9.71 -2.14 8.52
CA ASN A 91 -10.13 -3.50 8.88
C ASN A 91 -10.32 -3.69 10.39
N LEU A 92 -9.78 -2.78 11.21
CA LEU A 92 -9.99 -2.81 12.66
C LEU A 92 -11.45 -2.52 13.06
N TYR A 93 -12.28 -1.94 12.17
CA TYR A 93 -13.71 -1.78 12.39
C TYR A 93 -14.50 -3.08 12.25
N ASP A 94 -13.92 -4.07 11.57
CA ASP A 94 -14.61 -5.28 11.13
C ASP A 94 -13.88 -6.56 11.59
N LEU A 95 -13.28 -6.54 12.78
CA LEU A 95 -12.49 -7.67 13.30
C LEU A 95 -13.27 -8.98 13.32
N ASP A 96 -14.58 -8.91 13.59
CA ASP A 96 -15.48 -10.07 13.64
C ASP A 96 -15.51 -10.87 12.33
N LYS A 97 -15.19 -10.23 11.20
CA LYS A 97 -15.13 -10.89 9.88
C LYS A 97 -14.00 -11.92 9.77
N PHE A 98 -13.01 -11.82 10.64
CA PHE A 98 -11.84 -12.71 10.63
C PHE A 98 -11.99 -13.91 11.59
N GLY A 99 -13.13 -14.01 12.30
CA GLY A 99 -13.39 -15.09 13.28
C GLY A 99 -12.40 -15.08 14.45
N ASP A 100 -12.20 -16.26 15.04
CA ASP A 100 -11.35 -16.43 16.23
C ASP A 100 -9.88 -16.65 15.88
N HIS A 101 -9.29 -15.73 15.11
CA HIS A 101 -7.88 -15.78 14.74
C HIS A 101 -7.10 -14.64 15.35
N SER A 102 -5.82 -14.84 15.57
CA SER A 102 -4.90 -13.72 15.74
C SER A 102 -4.67 -13.03 14.38
N LEU A 103 -4.57 -11.71 14.38
CA LEU A 103 -4.53 -10.92 13.16
C LEU A 103 -3.29 -10.03 13.14
N LEU A 104 -2.62 -10.00 12.01
CA LEU A 104 -1.54 -9.08 11.74
C LEU A 104 -1.89 -8.27 10.47
N PHE A 105 -2.25 -7.00 10.67
CA PHE A 105 -2.49 -6.05 9.60
C PHE A 105 -1.22 -5.26 9.33
N MET A 106 -0.69 -5.31 8.11
CA MET A 106 0.53 -4.59 7.75
C MET A 106 0.30 -3.66 6.58
N ASN A 107 0.68 -2.40 6.74
CA ASN A 107 0.73 -1.44 5.67
C ASN A 107 1.94 -1.66 4.76
N TYR A 108 1.75 -1.49 3.46
CA TYR A 108 2.87 -1.40 2.52
C TYR A 108 3.70 -0.14 2.77
N ARG A 109 4.89 -0.10 2.17
CA ARG A 109 5.73 1.10 2.12
C ARG A 109 4.96 2.30 1.58
N GLY A 110 5.06 3.43 2.27
CA GLY A 110 4.36 4.66 1.92
C GLY A 110 2.86 4.69 2.27
N TYR A 111 2.31 3.62 2.87
CA TYR A 111 0.90 3.57 3.30
C TYR A 111 0.78 3.74 4.81
N GLY A 112 -0.28 4.42 5.24
CA GLY A 112 -0.55 4.67 6.65
C GLY A 112 0.59 5.43 7.33
N LYS A 113 1.23 4.78 8.33
CA LYS A 113 2.41 5.30 9.02
C LYS A 113 3.71 4.63 8.57
N SER A 114 3.66 3.74 7.57
CA SER A 114 4.86 3.11 7.02
C SER A 114 5.69 4.11 6.24
N GLU A 115 7.01 4.03 6.38
CA GLU A 115 7.96 4.80 5.59
C GLU A 115 8.09 4.27 4.15
N GLY A 116 8.63 5.11 3.23
CA GLY A 116 9.04 4.67 1.89
C GLY A 116 8.46 5.39 0.69
#